data_4876f22cc0e9341902c6d45ebbb95553
#
_entry.id   4876f22cc0e9341902c6d45ebbb95553
#
_cell.length_a   1.000
_cell.length_b   1.000
_cell.length_c   1.000
_cell.angle_alpha   90.00
_cell.angle_beta   90.00
_cell.angle_gamma   90.00
#
_symmetry.space_group_name_H-M   'P 1'
#
loop_
_entity.id
_entity.type
_entity.pdbx_description
1 polymer ?
#
loop_
_entity_poly.entity_id
_entity_poly.type
_entity_poly.pdbx_seq_one_letter_code
_entity_poly.pdbx_strand_id
1 'polypeptide(L)'
;KITVMATGGCEAVYRQTTNPLVATGDGIAMVYRAKGIVKDMEFIQFHPTALYHPGDRPSYLITEAMRGYGGILKTKDGKEFMHKYDPRLSLAPRDIVARAIDNEMKHRGDDHVYLDVTHKDPEETKRHFPNIYEKCLSLGIDITKDYIPVAPAAHYLCGGILVDLNAASSIHRLYAVGECSCTGLHGGNRLASNSLIEAVVYADAAAKHSLAHFEEYSYKDEVPEWNDDGTKMNEEMVLISQDAKEVQQIMSTYVGIVRTNLRLKRAWNRLDLLSEETECFCFLAGHESFAAAEGAIKIALNANKVRVKPLRVILNGLGKDAAMIISRINGFTYVQTEFDPY
;
A
#
# COMPACT_ATOMS: atom_id res chain seq x y z
N LYS A 1 18.47 19.41 -15.57
CA LYS A 1 17.52 20.52 -15.67
C LYS A 1 16.21 20.17 -14.95
N ILE A 2 15.73 18.94 -15.06
CA ILE A 2 14.47 18.43 -14.47
C ILE A 2 14.69 17.06 -13.83
N THR A 3 13.82 16.68 -12.91
CA THR A 3 13.77 15.36 -12.28
C THR A 3 12.40 14.76 -12.48
N VAL A 4 12.33 13.47 -12.85
CA VAL A 4 11.08 12.72 -12.95
C VAL A 4 11.14 11.56 -11.97
N MET A 5 10.20 11.50 -11.04
CA MET A 5 10.04 10.42 -10.08
C MET A 5 9.08 9.37 -10.65
N ALA A 6 9.54 8.13 -10.78
CA ALA A 6 8.76 6.98 -11.24
C ALA A 6 9.09 5.75 -10.36
N THR A 7 9.01 5.93 -9.05
CA THR A 7 9.61 5.04 -8.03
C THR A 7 8.65 3.98 -7.49
N GLY A 8 7.43 3.90 -8.01
CA GLY A 8 6.44 2.93 -7.53
C GLY A 8 5.84 3.29 -6.16
N GLY A 9 5.09 2.35 -5.60
CA GLY A 9 4.37 2.51 -4.33
C GLY A 9 5.20 2.20 -3.08
N CYS A 10 4.50 1.88 -1.98
CA CYS A 10 5.12 1.65 -0.67
C CYS A 10 4.58 0.40 0.05
N GLU A 11 4.01 -0.56 -0.67
CA GLU A 11 3.30 -1.70 -0.09
C GLU A 11 4.20 -2.67 0.68
N ALA A 12 5.53 -2.59 0.48
CA ALA A 12 6.50 -3.39 1.23
C ALA A 12 6.56 -3.03 2.72
N VAL A 13 5.93 -1.93 3.15
CA VAL A 13 5.73 -1.61 4.58
C VAL A 13 4.69 -2.52 5.26
N TYR A 14 3.97 -3.35 4.50
CA TYR A 14 3.04 -4.36 5.02
C TYR A 14 3.65 -5.75 5.00
N ARG A 15 3.23 -6.60 5.92
CA ARG A 15 3.68 -8.02 5.97
C ARG A 15 3.38 -8.79 4.69
N GLN A 16 2.16 -8.58 4.18
CA GLN A 16 1.70 -9.20 2.95
C GLN A 16 1.48 -8.15 1.89
N THR A 17 2.18 -8.31 0.79
CA THR A 17 2.07 -7.43 -0.38
C THR A 17 2.18 -8.27 -1.65
N THR A 18 1.47 -7.86 -2.69
CA THR A 18 1.61 -8.43 -4.04
C THR A 18 2.66 -7.71 -4.87
N ASN A 19 3.24 -6.62 -4.34
CA ASN A 19 4.22 -5.79 -5.03
C ASN A 19 5.65 -6.27 -4.75
N PRO A 20 6.59 -5.98 -5.65
CA PRO A 20 8.01 -6.26 -5.43
C PRO A 20 8.52 -5.65 -4.12
N LEU A 21 9.53 -6.29 -3.51
CA LEU A 21 10.09 -5.86 -2.22
C LEU A 21 10.72 -4.45 -2.27
N VAL A 22 11.06 -3.97 -3.46
CA VAL A 22 11.57 -2.61 -3.70
C VAL A 22 10.47 -1.53 -3.63
N ALA A 23 9.20 -1.89 -3.51
CA ALA A 23 8.10 -0.95 -3.34
C ALA A 23 8.04 -0.43 -1.89
N THR A 24 9.08 0.28 -1.47
CA THR A 24 9.33 0.75 -0.10
C THR A 24 8.93 2.21 0.12
N GLY A 25 8.57 2.93 -0.96
CA GLY A 25 8.14 4.33 -0.89
C GLY A 25 9.28 5.36 -0.85
N ASP A 26 10.49 4.98 -1.21
CA ASP A 26 11.69 5.80 -1.08
C ASP A 26 11.57 7.14 -1.81
N GLY A 27 11.08 7.13 -3.05
CA GLY A 27 10.91 8.36 -3.82
C GLY A 27 9.88 9.31 -3.19
N ILE A 28 8.81 8.78 -2.62
CA ILE A 28 7.82 9.58 -1.89
C ILE A 28 8.45 10.18 -0.63
N ALA A 29 9.27 9.41 0.09
CA ALA A 29 9.98 9.86 1.27
C ALA A 29 11.02 10.94 0.92
N MET A 30 11.77 10.80 -0.20
CA MET A 30 12.71 11.81 -0.68
C MET A 30 12.01 13.14 -0.96
N VAL A 31 10.87 13.12 -1.67
CA VAL A 31 10.08 14.31 -1.96
C VAL A 31 9.52 14.94 -0.68
N TYR A 32 9.06 14.12 0.26
CA TYR A 32 8.60 14.61 1.57
C TYR A 32 9.73 15.32 2.35
N ARG A 33 10.93 14.72 2.42
CA ARG A 33 12.10 15.33 3.08
C ARG A 33 12.52 16.63 2.41
N ALA A 34 12.38 16.70 1.07
CA ALA A 34 12.58 17.92 0.29
C ALA A 34 11.45 18.95 0.44
N LYS A 35 10.49 18.73 1.36
CA LYS A 35 9.32 19.60 1.62
C LYS A 35 8.31 19.65 0.48
N GLY A 36 8.32 18.68 -0.42
CA GLY A 36 7.25 18.49 -1.38
C GLY A 36 5.95 18.00 -0.73
N ILE A 37 4.82 18.27 -1.38
CA ILE A 37 3.50 17.86 -0.87
C ILE A 37 3.26 16.40 -1.21
N VAL A 38 2.94 15.63 -0.18
CA VAL A 38 2.51 14.23 -0.29
C VAL A 38 1.08 14.14 0.22
N LYS A 39 0.21 13.40 -0.49
CA LYS A 39 -1.22 13.38 -0.22
C LYS A 39 -1.79 11.97 -0.28
N ASP A 40 -2.88 11.72 0.46
CA ASP A 40 -3.70 10.51 0.41
C ASP A 40 -2.93 9.20 0.69
N MET A 41 -1.85 9.27 1.48
CA MET A 41 -0.99 8.12 1.82
C MET A 41 -1.69 7.01 2.60
N GLU A 42 -2.83 7.32 3.19
CA GLU A 42 -3.69 6.35 3.87
C GLU A 42 -4.45 5.43 2.94
N PHE A 43 -4.58 5.76 1.67
CA PHE A 43 -5.37 5.00 0.73
C PHE A 43 -4.54 3.91 0.07
N ILE A 44 -4.30 2.86 0.84
CA ILE A 44 -3.71 1.61 0.34
C ILE A 44 -4.84 0.66 -0.06
N GLN A 45 -4.86 0.26 -1.32
CA GLN A 45 -5.74 -0.79 -1.80
C GLN A 45 -5.19 -2.16 -1.41
N PHE A 46 -6.02 -2.98 -0.79
CA PHE A 46 -5.71 -4.38 -0.52
C PHE A 46 -6.38 -5.28 -1.54
N HIS A 47 -5.61 -6.18 -2.16
CA HIS A 47 -6.19 -7.25 -2.95
C HIS A 47 -6.72 -8.33 -2.01
N PRO A 48 -7.99 -8.76 -2.14
CA PRO A 48 -8.62 -9.66 -1.17
C PRO A 48 -8.02 -11.08 -1.18
N THR A 49 -7.55 -11.55 -2.33
CA THR A 49 -7.15 -12.94 -2.53
C THR A 49 -5.70 -13.01 -3.05
N ALA A 50 -4.73 -12.80 -2.18
CA ALA A 50 -3.34 -13.20 -2.42
C ALA A 50 -3.11 -14.60 -1.81
N LEU A 51 -2.33 -15.43 -2.48
CA LEU A 51 -1.96 -16.75 -1.98
C LEU A 51 -1.24 -16.60 -0.63
N TYR A 52 -1.77 -17.25 0.37
CA TYR A 52 -1.13 -17.29 1.68
C TYR A 52 -0.18 -18.48 1.78
N HIS A 53 1.11 -18.19 1.75
CA HIS A 53 2.16 -19.14 2.03
C HIS A 53 3.17 -18.48 2.98
N PRO A 54 3.38 -19.02 4.19
CA PRO A 54 4.30 -18.42 5.16
C PRO A 54 5.72 -18.29 4.61
N GLY A 55 6.25 -17.07 4.67
CA GLY A 55 7.61 -16.76 4.20
C GLY A 55 7.68 -16.26 2.75
N ASP A 56 6.67 -16.49 1.93
CA ASP A 56 6.66 -15.96 0.55
C ASP A 56 6.43 -14.45 0.52
N ARG A 57 7.35 -13.74 -0.08
CA ARG A 57 7.26 -12.31 -0.37
C ARG A 57 7.93 -12.01 -1.72
N PRO A 58 7.24 -11.33 -2.65
CA PRO A 58 5.82 -10.91 -2.59
C PRO A 58 4.85 -12.10 -2.61
N SER A 59 3.63 -11.88 -2.07
CA SER A 59 2.56 -12.86 -2.13
C SER A 59 2.05 -13.01 -3.55
N TYR A 60 1.86 -14.24 -4.02
CA TYR A 60 1.36 -14.51 -5.36
C TYR A 60 -0.12 -14.11 -5.49
N LEU A 61 -0.45 -13.37 -6.56
CA LEU A 61 -1.80 -12.87 -6.78
C LEU A 61 -2.73 -13.98 -7.30
N ILE A 62 -3.78 -14.30 -6.55
CA ILE A 62 -4.90 -15.09 -7.04
C ILE A 62 -5.90 -14.12 -7.66
N THR A 63 -5.96 -14.12 -8.99
CA THR A 63 -6.74 -13.14 -9.75
C THR A 63 -8.21 -13.07 -9.34
N GLU A 64 -8.80 -11.90 -9.44
CA GLU A 64 -10.25 -11.70 -9.25
C GLU A 64 -11.10 -12.55 -10.20
N ALA A 65 -10.57 -12.85 -11.39
CA ALA A 65 -11.25 -13.71 -12.35
C ALA A 65 -11.59 -15.10 -11.79
N MET A 66 -10.80 -15.61 -10.82
CA MET A 66 -11.10 -16.88 -10.17
C MET A 66 -12.36 -16.83 -9.32
N ARG A 67 -12.63 -15.69 -8.66
CA ARG A 67 -13.91 -15.45 -7.97
C ARG A 67 -15.05 -15.29 -9.01
N GLY A 68 -14.77 -14.59 -10.12
CA GLY A 68 -15.70 -14.48 -11.26
C GLY A 68 -16.04 -15.83 -11.91
N TYR A 69 -15.08 -16.74 -11.95
CA TYR A 69 -15.29 -18.12 -12.45
C TYR A 69 -16.18 -18.95 -11.51
N GLY A 70 -16.39 -18.50 -10.29
CA GLY A 70 -17.27 -19.11 -9.31
C GLY A 70 -16.56 -19.58 -8.04
N GLY A 71 -15.35 -19.07 -7.77
CA GLY A 71 -14.63 -19.36 -6.53
C GLY A 71 -15.38 -18.87 -5.29
N ILE A 72 -15.51 -19.74 -4.29
CA ILE A 72 -16.28 -19.53 -3.06
C ILE A 72 -15.31 -19.32 -1.90
N LEU A 73 -15.48 -18.21 -1.17
CA LEU A 73 -14.70 -17.94 0.02
C LEU A 73 -15.23 -18.71 1.24
N LYS A 74 -14.33 -19.43 1.89
CA LYS A 74 -14.62 -20.28 3.05
C LYS A 74 -13.66 -20.02 4.20
N THR A 75 -14.15 -20.14 5.40
CA THR A 75 -13.35 -20.15 6.63
C THR A 75 -12.56 -21.47 6.76
N LYS A 76 -11.63 -21.56 7.71
CA LYS A 76 -10.83 -22.79 7.93
C LYS A 76 -11.67 -24.04 8.26
N ASP A 77 -12.87 -23.85 8.82
CA ASP A 77 -13.83 -24.93 9.07
C ASP A 77 -14.76 -25.23 7.86
N GLY A 78 -14.41 -24.71 6.68
CA GLY A 78 -15.10 -25.00 5.41
C GLY A 78 -16.43 -24.26 5.19
N LYS A 79 -16.80 -23.31 6.07
CA LYS A 79 -18.08 -22.59 5.99
C LYS A 79 -17.97 -21.34 5.12
N GLU A 80 -18.93 -21.14 4.26
CA GLU A 80 -19.12 -19.91 3.52
C GLU A 80 -19.49 -18.75 4.46
N PHE A 81 -18.96 -17.55 4.23
CA PHE A 81 -19.19 -16.42 5.12
C PHE A 81 -19.63 -15.15 4.41
N MET A 82 -19.43 -15.02 3.09
CA MET A 82 -19.70 -13.77 2.38
C MET A 82 -21.17 -13.33 2.43
N HIS A 83 -22.11 -14.26 2.63
CA HIS A 83 -23.54 -13.96 2.80
C HIS A 83 -23.84 -13.04 3.98
N LYS A 84 -22.95 -12.94 4.97
CA LYS A 84 -23.08 -12.04 6.13
C LYS A 84 -22.73 -10.59 5.77
N TYR A 85 -22.01 -10.37 4.67
CA TYR A 85 -21.39 -9.09 4.32
C TYR A 85 -22.01 -8.43 3.09
N ASP A 86 -22.31 -9.22 2.04
CA ASP A 86 -22.84 -8.67 0.79
C ASP A 86 -23.66 -9.71 0.03
N PRO A 87 -24.85 -9.33 -0.52
CA PRO A 87 -25.71 -10.25 -1.29
C PRO A 87 -25.04 -10.77 -2.58
N ARG A 88 -24.02 -10.09 -3.11
CA ARG A 88 -23.24 -10.56 -4.28
C ARG A 88 -22.23 -11.63 -3.91
N LEU A 89 -22.12 -12.01 -2.64
CA LEU A 89 -21.22 -13.04 -2.14
C LEU A 89 -19.76 -12.78 -2.52
N SER A 90 -19.07 -13.80 -3.02
CA SER A 90 -17.66 -13.70 -3.45
C SER A 90 -17.43 -12.75 -4.64
N LEU A 91 -18.49 -12.32 -5.32
CA LEU A 91 -18.46 -11.35 -6.43
C LEU A 91 -18.62 -9.89 -5.98
N ALA A 92 -18.74 -9.64 -4.69
CA ALA A 92 -18.74 -8.29 -4.15
C ALA A 92 -17.45 -7.53 -4.53
N PRO A 93 -17.47 -6.18 -4.54
CA PRO A 93 -16.28 -5.34 -4.78
C PRO A 93 -15.11 -5.70 -3.88
N ARG A 94 -13.89 -5.48 -4.37
CA ARG A 94 -12.64 -5.88 -3.70
C ARG A 94 -12.54 -5.41 -2.26
N ASP A 95 -12.94 -4.17 -2.00
CA ASP A 95 -12.89 -3.56 -0.67
C ASP A 95 -13.84 -4.26 0.30
N ILE A 96 -15.04 -4.64 -0.14
CA ILE A 96 -16.02 -5.39 0.67
C ILE A 96 -15.47 -6.79 0.98
N VAL A 97 -14.95 -7.48 -0.04
CA VAL A 97 -14.38 -8.83 0.14
C VAL A 97 -13.16 -8.79 1.05
N ALA A 98 -12.26 -7.83 0.86
CA ALA A 98 -11.07 -7.69 1.71
C ALA A 98 -11.43 -7.42 3.17
N ARG A 99 -12.42 -6.56 3.43
CA ARG A 99 -12.93 -6.31 4.78
C ARG A 99 -13.61 -7.54 5.40
N ALA A 100 -14.37 -8.27 4.62
CA ALA A 100 -15.01 -9.49 5.08
C ALA A 100 -13.99 -10.55 5.50
N ILE A 101 -12.96 -10.77 4.68
CA ILE A 101 -11.87 -11.70 4.97
C ILE A 101 -11.10 -11.25 6.23
N ASP A 102 -10.69 -9.98 6.29
CA ASP A 102 -9.96 -9.42 7.45
C ASP A 102 -10.76 -9.58 8.75
N ASN A 103 -12.09 -9.37 8.67
CA ASN A 103 -12.97 -9.53 9.81
C ASN A 103 -13.08 -10.99 10.28
N GLU A 104 -13.32 -11.93 9.35
CA GLU A 104 -13.39 -13.36 9.71
C GLU A 104 -12.05 -13.86 10.27
N MET A 105 -10.92 -13.49 9.66
CA MET A 105 -9.59 -13.84 10.16
C MET A 105 -9.38 -13.33 11.59
N LYS A 106 -9.68 -12.06 11.86
CA LYS A 106 -9.45 -11.44 13.17
C LYS A 106 -10.36 -11.98 14.26
N HIS A 107 -11.63 -12.26 13.94
CA HIS A 107 -12.57 -12.85 14.91
C HIS A 107 -12.20 -14.28 15.31
N ARG A 108 -11.60 -15.03 14.39
CA ARG A 108 -11.23 -16.43 14.62
C ARG A 108 -9.80 -16.62 15.08
N GLY A 109 -8.95 -15.59 14.96
CA GLY A 109 -7.52 -15.70 15.18
C GLY A 109 -6.81 -16.48 14.07
N ASP A 110 -7.39 -16.50 12.86
CA ASP A 110 -6.87 -17.22 11.71
C ASP A 110 -5.93 -16.30 10.89
N ASP A 111 -4.90 -16.89 10.26
CA ASP A 111 -3.96 -16.17 9.40
C ASP A 111 -4.43 -16.07 7.94
N HIS A 112 -5.41 -16.90 7.54
CA HIS A 112 -5.94 -16.95 6.19
C HIS A 112 -7.36 -17.52 6.17
N VAL A 113 -8.00 -17.38 5.03
CA VAL A 113 -9.23 -18.08 4.64
C VAL A 113 -8.96 -18.94 3.40
N TYR A 114 -9.94 -19.63 2.91
CA TYR A 114 -9.84 -20.45 1.71
C TYR A 114 -10.66 -19.91 0.56
N LEU A 115 -10.14 -20.05 -0.66
CA LEU A 115 -10.88 -19.92 -1.91
C LEU A 115 -11.08 -21.30 -2.51
N ASP A 116 -12.33 -21.73 -2.64
CA ASP A 116 -12.71 -23.02 -3.13
C ASP A 116 -13.19 -22.95 -4.58
N VAL A 117 -12.54 -23.70 -5.46
CA VAL A 117 -12.94 -23.92 -6.86
C VAL A 117 -13.09 -25.41 -7.19
N THR A 118 -13.02 -26.29 -6.19
CA THR A 118 -13.04 -27.76 -6.35
C THR A 118 -14.34 -28.31 -6.90
N HIS A 119 -15.42 -27.52 -6.83
CA HIS A 119 -16.72 -27.85 -7.41
C HIS A 119 -16.80 -27.59 -8.92
N LYS A 120 -15.75 -27.04 -9.53
CA LYS A 120 -15.65 -26.79 -10.97
C LYS A 120 -15.00 -27.95 -11.68
N ASP A 121 -15.19 -28.00 -13.01
CA ASP A 121 -14.51 -29.01 -13.83
C ASP A 121 -12.98 -28.85 -13.74
N PRO A 122 -12.24 -29.92 -13.41
CA PRO A 122 -10.79 -29.85 -13.21
C PRO A 122 -10.01 -29.41 -14.45
N GLU A 123 -10.37 -29.92 -15.63
CA GLU A 123 -9.63 -29.61 -16.85
C GLU A 123 -9.94 -28.19 -17.34
N GLU A 124 -11.18 -27.74 -17.16
CA GLU A 124 -11.55 -26.36 -17.43
C GLU A 124 -10.84 -25.38 -16.50
N THR A 125 -10.76 -25.69 -15.20
CA THR A 125 -10.05 -24.89 -14.20
C THR A 125 -8.57 -24.73 -14.54
N LYS A 126 -7.88 -25.81 -14.90
CA LYS A 126 -6.48 -25.78 -15.33
C LYS A 126 -6.29 -24.95 -16.60
N ARG A 127 -7.20 -25.07 -17.57
CA ARG A 127 -7.14 -24.32 -18.83
C ARG A 127 -7.36 -22.82 -18.63
N HIS A 128 -8.25 -22.43 -17.73
CA HIS A 128 -8.55 -21.01 -17.45
C HIS A 128 -7.47 -20.34 -16.60
N PHE A 129 -6.83 -21.10 -15.70
CA PHE A 129 -5.87 -20.55 -14.73
C PHE A 129 -4.56 -21.35 -14.67
N PRO A 130 -3.87 -21.56 -15.82
CA PRO A 130 -2.69 -22.42 -15.87
C PRO A 130 -1.58 -21.96 -14.92
N ASN A 131 -1.27 -20.66 -14.90
CA ASN A 131 -0.20 -20.13 -14.05
C ASN A 131 -0.51 -20.23 -12.55
N ILE A 132 -1.79 -20.07 -12.17
CA ILE A 132 -2.22 -20.24 -10.76
C ILE A 132 -2.16 -21.70 -10.39
N TYR A 133 -2.61 -22.59 -11.28
CA TYR A 133 -2.54 -24.04 -11.08
C TYR A 133 -1.09 -24.50 -10.85
N GLU A 134 -0.18 -24.12 -11.74
CA GLU A 134 1.24 -24.46 -11.64
C GLU A 134 1.89 -23.91 -10.37
N LYS A 135 1.61 -22.63 -10.03
CA LYS A 135 2.14 -22.03 -8.80
C LYS A 135 1.62 -22.74 -7.55
N CYS A 136 0.33 -23.00 -7.45
CA CYS A 136 -0.25 -23.70 -6.31
C CYS A 136 0.28 -25.14 -6.23
N LEU A 137 0.36 -25.84 -7.36
CA LEU A 137 0.87 -27.21 -7.42
C LEU A 137 2.34 -27.30 -6.97
N SER A 138 3.16 -26.29 -7.32
CA SER A 138 4.56 -26.21 -6.86
C SER A 138 4.70 -26.09 -5.34
N LEU A 139 3.62 -25.69 -4.67
CA LEU A 139 3.51 -25.60 -3.21
C LEU A 139 2.74 -26.79 -2.59
N GLY A 140 2.44 -27.82 -3.39
CA GLY A 140 1.71 -29.00 -2.95
C GLY A 140 0.19 -28.84 -2.88
N ILE A 141 -0.37 -27.77 -3.50
CA ILE A 141 -1.80 -27.47 -3.50
C ILE A 141 -2.37 -27.75 -4.90
N ASP A 142 -3.13 -28.84 -5.05
CA ASP A 142 -3.88 -29.11 -6.27
C ASP A 142 -5.24 -28.40 -6.21
N ILE A 143 -5.37 -27.23 -6.84
CA ILE A 143 -6.58 -26.40 -6.78
C ILE A 143 -7.85 -27.08 -7.32
N THR A 144 -7.72 -28.23 -7.99
CA THR A 144 -8.86 -29.02 -8.43
C THR A 144 -9.40 -29.96 -7.33
N LYS A 145 -8.66 -30.10 -6.22
CA LYS A 145 -8.99 -30.99 -5.10
C LYS A 145 -8.89 -30.28 -3.74
N ASP A 146 -7.99 -29.29 -3.67
CA ASP A 146 -7.65 -28.58 -2.44
C ASP A 146 -8.16 -27.15 -2.47
N TYR A 147 -8.53 -26.62 -1.34
CA TYR A 147 -8.84 -25.21 -1.20
C TYR A 147 -7.57 -24.36 -1.23
N ILE A 148 -7.62 -23.23 -1.93
CA ILE A 148 -6.49 -22.30 -2.04
C ILE A 148 -6.45 -21.43 -0.78
N PRO A 149 -5.39 -21.48 0.05
CA PRO A 149 -5.27 -20.55 1.18
C PRO A 149 -5.02 -19.14 0.67
N VAL A 150 -5.86 -18.18 1.09
CA VAL A 150 -5.78 -16.79 0.65
C VAL A 150 -5.91 -15.81 1.81
N ALA A 151 -5.21 -14.70 1.71
CA ALA A 151 -5.33 -13.60 2.64
C ALA A 151 -5.25 -12.25 1.89
N PRO A 152 -5.81 -11.17 2.45
CA PRO A 152 -5.65 -9.85 1.87
C PRO A 152 -4.18 -9.40 1.90
N ALA A 153 -3.72 -8.79 0.81
CA ALA A 153 -2.37 -8.25 0.70
C ALA A 153 -2.40 -6.80 0.17
N ALA A 154 -1.50 -5.96 0.65
CA ALA A 154 -1.32 -4.61 0.12
C ALA A 154 -0.95 -4.69 -1.36
N HIS A 155 -1.63 -3.90 -2.21
CA HIS A 155 -1.62 -4.10 -3.66
C HIS A 155 -1.37 -2.84 -4.46
N TYR A 156 -1.84 -1.68 -3.99
CA TYR A 156 -1.67 -0.41 -4.70
C TYR A 156 -1.80 0.78 -3.76
N LEU A 157 -0.90 1.76 -3.91
CA LEU A 157 -1.00 3.05 -3.25
C LEU A 157 -1.81 4.02 -4.12
N CYS A 158 -2.96 4.49 -3.63
CA CYS A 158 -3.78 5.48 -4.33
C CYS A 158 -3.30 6.93 -4.11
N GLY A 159 -2.50 7.16 -3.06
CA GLY A 159 -1.87 8.43 -2.73
C GLY A 159 -0.46 8.55 -3.31
N GLY A 160 0.32 9.47 -2.78
CA GLY A 160 1.71 9.70 -3.17
C GLY A 160 2.08 11.17 -3.29
N ILE A 161 3.02 11.48 -4.15
CA ILE A 161 3.47 12.85 -4.46
C ILE A 161 2.33 13.57 -5.19
N LEU A 162 1.81 14.65 -4.59
CA LEU A 162 0.75 15.44 -5.21
C LEU A 162 1.25 16.09 -6.51
N VAL A 163 0.52 15.88 -7.59
CA VAL A 163 0.82 16.45 -8.91
C VAL A 163 -0.39 17.13 -9.52
N ASP A 164 -0.13 18.06 -10.43
CA ASP A 164 -1.12 18.68 -11.29
C ASP A 164 -1.39 17.84 -12.57
N LEU A 165 -2.19 18.36 -13.49
CA LEU A 165 -2.52 17.68 -14.76
C LEU A 165 -1.32 17.51 -15.71
N ASN A 166 -0.21 18.19 -15.45
CA ASN A 166 1.05 18.05 -16.18
C ASN A 166 2.03 17.12 -15.47
N ALA A 167 1.59 16.41 -14.43
CA ALA A 167 2.42 15.62 -13.53
C ALA A 167 3.49 16.46 -12.77
N ALA A 168 3.38 17.78 -12.74
CA ALA A 168 4.30 18.64 -12.01
C ALA A 168 3.97 18.62 -10.51
N SER A 169 5.00 18.43 -9.69
CA SER A 169 4.85 18.44 -8.23
C SER A 169 4.90 19.84 -7.65
N SER A 170 4.76 19.96 -6.33
CA SER A 170 4.96 21.22 -5.61
C SER A 170 6.43 21.68 -5.55
N ILE A 171 7.36 20.84 -5.97
CA ILE A 171 8.79 21.20 -6.08
C ILE A 171 9.08 21.59 -7.53
N HIS A 172 9.65 22.77 -7.70
CA HIS A 172 9.99 23.29 -9.03
C HIS A 172 10.91 22.33 -9.78
N ARG A 173 10.59 22.02 -11.05
CA ARG A 173 11.31 21.09 -11.95
C ARG A 173 11.26 19.62 -11.52
N LEU A 174 10.38 19.25 -10.60
CA LEU A 174 10.17 17.86 -10.20
C LEU A 174 8.78 17.40 -10.62
N TYR A 175 8.76 16.32 -11.39
CA TYR A 175 7.56 15.63 -11.84
C TYR A 175 7.45 14.29 -11.13
N ALA A 176 6.23 13.78 -10.98
CA ALA A 176 6.00 12.43 -10.50
C ALA A 176 4.94 11.73 -11.35
N VAL A 177 5.22 10.48 -11.74
CA VAL A 177 4.38 9.69 -12.64
C VAL A 177 4.23 8.26 -12.14
N GLY A 178 3.12 7.60 -12.51
CA GLY A 178 2.81 6.26 -12.05
C GLY A 178 2.45 6.22 -10.57
N GLU A 179 2.60 5.07 -9.95
CA GLU A 179 2.08 4.80 -8.61
C GLU A 179 2.66 5.69 -7.48
N CYS A 180 3.86 6.26 -7.65
CA CYS A 180 4.37 7.22 -6.67
C CYS A 180 3.67 8.59 -6.69
N SER A 181 2.82 8.87 -7.70
CA SER A 181 2.11 10.14 -7.84
C SER A 181 0.69 10.06 -7.31
N CYS A 182 0.23 11.14 -6.69
CA CYS A 182 -1.16 11.35 -6.32
C CYS A 182 -1.81 12.31 -7.30
N THR A 183 -2.47 11.75 -8.32
CA THR A 183 -3.20 12.51 -9.35
C THR A 183 -4.63 12.84 -8.92
N GLY A 184 -5.14 12.13 -7.90
CA GLY A 184 -6.53 12.17 -7.47
C GLY A 184 -7.48 11.26 -8.25
N LEU A 185 -7.02 10.61 -9.34
CA LEU A 185 -7.84 9.75 -10.19
C LEU A 185 -8.47 8.58 -9.41
N HIS A 186 -7.73 7.99 -8.50
CA HIS A 186 -8.14 6.77 -7.81
C HIS A 186 -9.01 7.00 -6.57
N GLY A 187 -8.99 8.21 -6.01
CA GLY A 187 -9.64 8.46 -4.73
C GLY A 187 -9.13 7.49 -3.66
N GLY A 188 -10.03 6.88 -2.91
CA GLY A 188 -9.67 5.91 -1.85
C GLY A 188 -9.55 4.46 -2.32
N ASN A 189 -9.90 4.13 -3.57
CA ASN A 189 -9.91 2.76 -4.06
C ASN A 189 -9.83 2.69 -5.59
N ARG A 190 -8.68 2.27 -6.12
CA ARG A 190 -8.41 2.21 -7.54
C ARG A 190 -9.28 1.17 -8.26
N LEU A 191 -9.84 1.53 -9.39
CA LEU A 191 -10.44 0.55 -10.32
C LEU A 191 -9.35 -0.26 -11.03
N ALA A 192 -9.63 -1.53 -11.26
CA ALA A 192 -8.70 -2.44 -11.93
C ALA A 192 -8.23 -1.86 -13.27
N SER A 193 -6.93 -2.02 -13.55
CA SER A 193 -6.22 -1.58 -14.77
C SER A 193 -6.05 -0.07 -14.96
N ASN A 194 -6.76 0.79 -14.21
CA ASN A 194 -6.65 2.24 -14.36
C ASN A 194 -5.25 2.78 -14.04
N SER A 195 -4.47 2.09 -13.19
CA SER A 195 -3.09 2.49 -12.87
C SER A 195 -2.17 2.50 -14.10
N LEU A 196 -2.35 1.57 -15.03
CA LEU A 196 -1.52 1.51 -16.25
C LEU A 196 -1.84 2.68 -17.18
N ILE A 197 -3.12 3.00 -17.33
CA ILE A 197 -3.56 4.14 -18.15
C ILE A 197 -3.09 5.45 -17.53
N GLU A 198 -3.24 5.61 -16.21
CA GLU A 198 -2.75 6.77 -15.47
C GLU A 198 -1.24 6.98 -15.68
N ALA A 199 -0.45 5.92 -15.49
CA ALA A 199 0.99 6.00 -15.65
C ALA A 199 1.40 6.48 -17.06
N VAL A 200 0.76 5.95 -18.12
CA VAL A 200 1.04 6.35 -19.51
C VAL A 200 0.61 7.79 -19.78
N VAL A 201 -0.60 8.17 -19.37
CA VAL A 201 -1.14 9.52 -19.63
C VAL A 201 -0.33 10.59 -18.90
N TYR A 202 -0.01 10.37 -17.63
CA TYR A 202 0.77 11.35 -16.86
C TYR A 202 2.26 11.36 -17.25
N ALA A 203 2.83 10.25 -17.70
CA ALA A 203 4.18 10.25 -18.28
C ALA A 203 4.24 11.06 -19.57
N ASP A 204 3.26 10.93 -20.47
CA ASP A 204 3.15 11.74 -21.68
C ASP A 204 2.94 13.22 -21.36
N ALA A 205 2.07 13.54 -20.39
CA ALA A 205 1.87 14.92 -19.93
C ALA A 205 3.14 15.54 -19.35
N ALA A 206 3.86 14.80 -18.49
CA ALA A 206 5.15 15.22 -17.93
C ALA A 206 6.18 15.49 -19.02
N ALA A 207 6.28 14.60 -20.01
CA ALA A 207 7.21 14.73 -21.12
C ALA A 207 6.91 15.99 -21.96
N LYS A 208 5.65 16.22 -22.33
CA LYS A 208 5.23 17.40 -23.10
C LYS A 208 5.48 18.70 -22.36
N HIS A 209 5.07 18.75 -21.10
CA HIS A 209 5.23 19.96 -20.28
C HIS A 209 6.70 20.25 -19.99
N SER A 210 7.47 19.24 -19.62
CA SER A 210 8.90 19.41 -19.34
C SER A 210 9.70 19.83 -20.58
N LEU A 211 9.35 19.29 -21.76
CA LEU A 211 9.99 19.65 -23.02
C LEU A 211 9.69 21.09 -23.42
N ALA A 212 8.45 21.54 -23.25
CA ALA A 212 8.04 22.91 -23.57
C ALA A 212 8.79 23.97 -22.75
N HIS A 213 9.18 23.63 -21.50
CA HIS A 213 9.90 24.53 -20.58
C HIS A 213 11.38 24.22 -20.47
N PHE A 214 11.91 23.25 -21.24
CA PHE A 214 13.26 22.74 -21.05
C PHE A 214 14.35 23.78 -21.24
N GLU A 215 14.17 24.71 -22.18
CA GLU A 215 15.13 25.76 -22.47
C GLU A 215 15.05 26.96 -21.48
N GLU A 216 13.95 27.07 -20.75
CA GLU A 216 13.80 28.03 -19.67
C GLU A 216 14.67 27.69 -18.45
N TYR A 217 15.09 26.42 -18.33
CA TYR A 217 15.84 25.93 -17.17
C TYR A 217 17.34 25.86 -17.47
N SER A 218 18.12 26.60 -16.68
CA SER A 218 19.58 26.42 -16.66
C SER A 218 19.97 25.12 -15.96
N TYR A 219 21.12 24.57 -16.31
CA TYR A 219 21.77 23.57 -15.48
C TYR A 219 22.20 24.23 -14.16
N LYS A 220 22.20 23.43 -13.09
CA LYS A 220 22.84 23.83 -11.85
C LYS A 220 24.35 23.65 -12.06
N ASP A 221 25.12 24.72 -11.91
CA ASP A 221 26.56 24.73 -12.24
C ASP A 221 27.37 23.84 -11.28
N GLU A 222 26.91 23.72 -10.04
CA GLU A 222 27.52 22.86 -9.03
C GLU A 222 26.47 21.92 -8.43
N VAL A 223 26.57 20.64 -8.74
CA VAL A 223 25.92 19.57 -7.99
C VAL A 223 26.97 19.02 -7.06
N PRO A 224 26.81 19.12 -5.74
CA PRO A 224 27.78 18.56 -4.80
C PRO A 224 27.88 17.03 -5.06
N GLU A 225 29.09 16.53 -4.98
CA GLU A 225 29.30 15.09 -4.99
C GLU A 225 28.61 14.42 -3.79
N TRP A 226 28.33 13.15 -3.92
CA TRP A 226 27.84 12.36 -2.80
C TRP A 226 28.87 12.38 -1.67
N ASN A 227 28.45 12.80 -0.50
CA ASN A 227 29.30 12.77 0.70
C ASN A 227 28.95 11.52 1.52
N ASP A 228 29.87 10.57 1.57
CA ASP A 228 29.82 9.35 2.36
C ASP A 228 30.70 9.39 3.62
N ASP A 229 31.21 10.58 3.97
CA ASP A 229 32.00 10.77 5.16
C ASP A 229 31.23 10.33 6.42
N GLY A 230 31.84 9.49 7.21
CA GLY A 230 31.24 8.97 8.44
C GLY A 230 30.31 7.76 8.22
N THR A 231 30.08 7.31 6.98
CA THR A 231 29.34 6.06 6.75
C THR A 231 30.18 4.86 7.24
N LYS A 232 29.55 3.98 8.01
CA LYS A 232 30.17 2.74 8.51
C LYS A 232 29.20 1.58 8.30
N MET A 233 29.76 0.40 8.02
CA MET A 233 28.97 -0.83 8.11
C MET A 233 28.48 -0.97 9.57
N ASN A 234 27.18 -1.13 9.70
CA ASN A 234 26.59 -1.36 11.02
C ASN A 234 26.91 -2.80 11.44
N GLU A 235 27.56 -2.96 12.60
CA GLU A 235 27.83 -4.28 13.19
C GLU A 235 26.54 -4.96 13.66
N GLU A 236 25.48 -4.15 13.96
CA GLU A 236 24.18 -4.60 14.48
C GLU A 236 23.09 -4.62 13.40
N MET A 237 23.38 -5.23 12.22
CA MET A 237 22.40 -5.38 11.13
C MET A 237 21.11 -6.10 11.55
N VAL A 238 21.18 -6.86 12.64
CA VAL A 238 20.01 -7.55 13.22
C VAL A 238 18.93 -6.55 13.66
N LEU A 239 19.30 -5.38 14.17
CA LEU A 239 18.37 -4.34 14.62
C LEU A 239 17.59 -3.78 13.44
N ILE A 240 18.27 -3.43 12.36
CA ILE A 240 17.64 -2.91 11.13
C ILE A 240 16.64 -3.93 10.55
N SER A 241 17.05 -5.21 10.53
CA SER A 241 16.19 -6.27 10.03
C SER A 241 14.98 -6.51 10.93
N GLN A 242 15.13 -6.32 12.23
CA GLN A 242 14.05 -6.43 13.22
C GLN A 242 13.08 -5.26 13.10
N ASP A 243 13.60 -4.02 13.02
CA ASP A 243 12.80 -2.81 12.90
C ASP A 243 11.92 -2.85 11.64
N ALA A 244 12.49 -3.28 10.52
CA ALA A 244 11.71 -3.47 9.29
C ALA A 244 10.55 -4.46 9.46
N LYS A 245 10.77 -5.59 10.16
CA LYS A 245 9.71 -6.56 10.46
C LYS A 245 8.68 -6.00 11.43
N GLU A 246 9.11 -5.22 12.42
CA GLU A 246 8.20 -4.58 13.37
C GLU A 246 7.31 -3.54 12.69
N VAL A 247 7.87 -2.69 11.82
CA VAL A 247 7.10 -1.76 10.98
C VAL A 247 6.03 -2.52 10.19
N GLN A 248 6.40 -3.60 9.50
CA GLN A 248 5.47 -4.42 8.73
C GLN A 248 4.35 -5.01 9.59
N GLN A 249 4.69 -5.45 10.80
CA GLN A 249 3.72 -5.99 11.74
C GLN A 249 2.76 -4.91 12.27
N ILE A 250 3.28 -3.73 12.63
CA ILE A 250 2.50 -2.58 13.09
C ILE A 250 1.55 -2.12 12.00
N MET A 251 2.04 -1.94 10.78
CA MET A 251 1.24 -1.49 9.64
C MET A 251 0.13 -2.49 9.31
N SER A 252 0.44 -3.79 9.24
CA SER A 252 -0.55 -4.82 8.94
C SER A 252 -1.62 -4.95 10.01
N THR A 253 -1.24 -4.82 11.30
CA THR A 253 -2.15 -5.04 12.42
C THR A 253 -3.01 -3.82 12.75
N TYR A 254 -2.40 -2.63 12.75
CA TYR A 254 -3.04 -1.41 13.25
C TYR A 254 -3.43 -0.42 12.16
N VAL A 255 -2.72 -0.41 11.02
CA VAL A 255 -2.92 0.51 9.89
C VAL A 255 -3.34 -0.24 8.63
N GLY A 256 -3.90 -1.44 8.81
CA GLY A 256 -4.37 -2.30 7.73
C GLY A 256 -5.73 -1.89 7.17
N ILE A 257 -6.56 -2.89 6.81
CA ILE A 257 -7.85 -2.71 6.13
C ILE A 257 -8.87 -2.01 7.02
N VAL A 258 -9.00 -2.45 8.28
CA VAL A 258 -9.90 -1.84 9.27
C VAL A 258 -9.08 -1.14 10.34
N ARG A 259 -9.36 0.15 10.52
CA ARG A 259 -8.63 1.04 11.42
C ARG A 259 -9.57 1.63 12.46
N THR A 260 -9.08 1.78 13.69
CA THR A 260 -9.78 2.47 14.77
C THR A 260 -8.84 3.48 15.41
N ASN A 261 -9.37 4.49 16.11
CA ASN A 261 -8.56 5.50 16.79
C ASN A 261 -7.56 4.85 17.76
N LEU A 262 -7.99 3.81 18.49
CA LEU A 262 -7.11 3.09 19.41
C LEU A 262 -5.94 2.39 18.68
N ARG A 263 -6.23 1.72 17.55
CA ARG A 263 -5.19 1.07 16.74
C ARG A 263 -4.23 2.08 16.15
N LEU A 264 -4.75 3.18 15.59
CA LEU A 264 -3.93 4.25 15.02
C LEU A 264 -3.04 4.92 16.06
N LYS A 265 -3.56 5.17 17.29
CA LYS A 265 -2.76 5.72 18.38
C LYS A 265 -1.65 4.76 18.80
N ARG A 266 -1.92 3.45 18.86
CA ARG A 266 -0.90 2.44 19.14
C ARG A 266 0.18 2.38 18.05
N ALA A 267 -0.24 2.40 16.79
CA ALA A 267 0.69 2.44 15.67
C ALA A 267 1.60 3.66 15.76
N TRP A 268 1.01 4.83 15.97
CA TRP A 268 1.74 6.08 16.14
C TRP A 268 2.84 5.97 17.20
N ASN A 269 2.48 5.61 18.42
CA ASN A 269 3.44 5.57 19.53
C ASN A 269 4.60 4.59 19.26
N ARG A 270 4.33 3.46 18.61
CA ARG A 270 5.35 2.46 18.27
C ARG A 270 6.24 2.91 17.14
N LEU A 271 5.65 3.48 16.07
CA LEU A 271 6.41 3.98 14.93
C LEU A 271 7.24 5.22 15.30
N ASP A 272 6.77 6.05 16.24
CA ASP A 272 7.52 7.19 16.77
C ASP A 272 8.76 6.73 17.52
N LEU A 273 8.64 5.71 18.38
CA LEU A 273 9.77 5.09 19.07
C LEU A 273 10.77 4.48 18.08
N LEU A 274 10.30 3.67 17.14
CA LEU A 274 11.16 3.08 16.10
C LEU A 274 11.86 4.16 15.26
N SER A 275 11.20 5.29 14.99
CA SER A 275 11.83 6.41 14.28
C SER A 275 12.96 7.04 15.08
N GLU A 276 12.77 7.22 16.39
CA GLU A 276 13.82 7.75 17.29
C GLU A 276 15.01 6.79 17.38
N GLU A 277 14.75 5.49 17.55
CA GLU A 277 15.78 4.46 17.55
C GLU A 277 16.53 4.43 16.22
N THR A 278 15.80 4.50 15.11
CA THR A 278 16.36 4.50 13.75
C THR A 278 17.18 5.76 13.47
N GLU A 279 16.74 6.94 13.89
CA GLU A 279 17.52 8.19 13.74
C GLU A 279 18.85 8.10 14.47
N CYS A 280 18.89 7.46 15.63
CA CYS A 280 20.12 7.21 16.36
C CYS A 280 21.10 6.31 15.59
N PHE A 281 20.59 5.30 14.87
CA PHE A 281 21.38 4.41 14.01
C PHE A 281 21.82 5.06 12.69
N CYS A 282 21.00 5.91 12.07
CA CYS A 282 21.32 6.62 10.83
C CYS A 282 22.57 7.48 10.96
N PHE A 283 22.76 8.08 12.10
CA PHE A 283 23.97 8.87 12.37
C PHE A 283 25.24 8.01 12.40
N LEU A 284 25.08 6.70 12.59
CA LEU A 284 26.19 5.75 12.72
C LEU A 284 26.44 4.88 11.48
N ALA A 285 25.47 4.70 10.61
CA ALA A 285 25.47 3.61 9.63
C ALA A 285 25.41 3.96 8.13
N GLY A 286 25.02 5.15 7.75
CA GLY A 286 25.09 5.67 6.36
C GLY A 286 24.72 4.72 5.22
N HIS A 287 23.67 3.90 5.33
CA HIS A 287 23.41 2.83 4.35
C HIS A 287 22.11 3.01 3.57
N GLU A 288 22.10 2.65 2.25
CA GLU A 288 20.92 2.72 1.36
C GLU A 288 19.73 1.88 1.86
N SER A 289 19.96 0.70 2.42
CA SER A 289 18.91 -0.16 3.00
C SER A 289 18.22 0.47 4.21
N PHE A 290 18.87 1.43 4.83
CA PHE A 290 18.38 2.15 5.98
C PHE A 290 17.49 3.34 5.57
N ALA A 291 17.85 4.05 4.50
CA ALA A 291 16.99 5.07 3.90
C ALA A 291 15.63 4.50 3.51
N ALA A 292 15.58 3.23 3.09
CA ALA A 292 14.35 2.52 2.77
C ALA A 292 13.48 2.27 4.03
N ALA A 293 14.08 1.80 5.13
CA ALA A 293 13.36 1.57 6.38
C ALA A 293 12.91 2.91 7.01
N GLU A 294 13.79 3.92 7.03
CA GLU A 294 13.48 5.29 7.47
C GLU A 294 12.39 5.91 6.60
N GLY A 295 12.46 5.72 5.28
CA GLY A 295 11.43 6.15 4.34
C GLY A 295 10.08 5.51 4.65
N ALA A 296 10.04 4.19 4.86
CA ALA A 296 8.84 3.46 5.23
C ALA A 296 8.27 3.91 6.57
N ILE A 297 9.11 4.11 7.58
CA ILE A 297 8.71 4.60 8.91
C ILE A 297 8.20 6.04 8.79
N LYS A 298 8.93 6.93 8.12
CA LYS A 298 8.50 8.33 7.92
C LYS A 298 7.24 8.44 7.08
N ILE A 299 7.02 7.56 6.10
CA ILE A 299 5.75 7.49 5.36
C ILE A 299 4.63 7.05 6.28
N ALA A 300 4.81 5.99 7.05
CA ALA A 300 3.82 5.50 8.00
C ALA A 300 3.48 6.54 9.08
N LEU A 301 4.49 7.20 9.65
CA LEU A 301 4.33 8.29 10.61
C LEU A 301 3.66 9.51 9.97
N ASN A 302 4.00 9.84 8.73
CA ASN A 302 3.48 11.00 8.06
C ASN A 302 2.09 10.77 7.48
N ALA A 303 1.76 9.58 7.03
CA ALA A 303 0.38 9.21 6.78
C ALA A 303 -0.50 9.49 8.02
N ASN A 304 0.02 9.24 9.22
CA ASN A 304 -0.66 9.56 10.46
C ASN A 304 -0.52 11.04 10.89
N LYS A 305 0.65 11.67 10.74
CA LYS A 305 0.88 13.10 11.08
C LYS A 305 0.17 14.07 10.14
N VAL A 306 0.21 13.79 8.86
CA VAL A 306 -0.56 14.54 7.85
C VAL A 306 -2.06 14.38 8.08
N ARG A 307 -2.48 13.30 8.69
CA ARG A 307 -3.87 13.01 8.97
C ARG A 307 -4.40 13.57 10.26
N VAL A 308 -3.63 13.48 11.34
CA VAL A 308 -4.09 13.95 12.66
C VAL A 308 -4.11 15.48 12.70
N LYS A 309 -3.19 16.19 12.05
CA LYS A 309 -3.17 17.66 12.02
C LYS A 309 -3.94 18.29 10.84
N PRO A 310 -3.69 17.93 9.56
CA PRO A 310 -4.47 18.53 8.47
C PRO A 310 -5.90 18.03 8.37
N LEU A 311 -6.18 16.79 8.74
CA LEU A 311 -7.56 16.32 8.82
C LEU A 311 -8.31 17.02 9.95
N ARG A 312 -7.70 17.28 11.09
CA ARG A 312 -8.28 18.16 12.11
C ARG A 312 -8.54 19.57 11.58
N VAL A 313 -7.61 20.11 10.81
CA VAL A 313 -7.76 21.44 10.21
C VAL A 313 -8.76 21.43 9.05
N ILE A 314 -8.68 20.45 8.17
CA ILE A 314 -9.59 20.32 7.01
C ILE A 314 -11.00 19.88 7.47
N LEU A 315 -11.12 18.93 8.38
CA LEU A 315 -12.43 18.46 8.86
C LEU A 315 -13.07 19.45 9.83
N ASN A 316 -12.32 20.16 10.65
CA ASN A 316 -12.85 21.28 11.42
C ASN A 316 -13.27 22.44 10.53
N GLY A 317 -12.62 22.63 9.37
CA GLY A 317 -13.00 23.64 8.38
C GLY A 317 -14.19 23.27 7.50
N LEU A 318 -14.40 21.96 7.27
CA LEU A 318 -15.45 21.43 6.39
C LEU A 318 -16.72 20.99 7.12
N GLY A 319 -16.67 20.85 8.46
CA GLY A 319 -17.78 20.37 9.28
C GLY A 319 -17.94 18.84 9.27
N LYS A 320 -18.78 18.34 10.19
CA LYS A 320 -19.03 16.89 10.41
C LYS A 320 -19.56 16.16 9.18
N ASP A 321 -20.34 16.83 8.36
CA ASP A 321 -20.99 16.22 7.19
C ASP A 321 -19.99 15.90 6.07
N ALA A 322 -19.00 16.76 5.84
CA ALA A 322 -17.94 16.52 4.87
C ALA A 322 -17.02 15.38 5.32
N ALA A 323 -16.70 15.29 6.61
CA ALA A 323 -15.96 14.18 7.18
C ALA A 323 -16.68 12.84 6.99
N MET A 324 -18.01 12.83 7.18
CA MET A 324 -18.85 11.66 7.00
C MET A 324 -18.96 11.25 5.52
N ILE A 325 -19.01 12.19 4.59
CA ILE A 325 -19.01 11.94 3.16
C ILE A 325 -17.67 11.32 2.73
N ILE A 326 -16.56 11.88 3.16
CA ILE A 326 -15.21 11.35 2.88
C ILE A 326 -15.08 9.93 3.41
N SER A 327 -15.59 9.63 4.62
CA SER A 327 -15.55 8.30 5.19
C SER A 327 -16.39 7.28 4.38
N ARG A 328 -17.55 7.70 3.89
CA ARG A 328 -18.43 6.85 3.07
C ARG A 328 -17.86 6.58 1.69
N ILE A 329 -17.26 7.56 1.04
CA ILE A 329 -16.62 7.41 -0.27
C ILE A 329 -15.44 6.43 -0.18
N ASN A 330 -14.67 6.49 0.89
CA ASN A 330 -13.44 5.72 1.05
C ASN A 330 -13.68 4.32 1.66
N GLY A 331 -14.88 4.02 2.11
CA GLY A 331 -15.21 2.72 2.70
C GLY A 331 -14.44 2.41 3.99
N PHE A 332 -13.80 3.38 4.61
CA PHE A 332 -13.06 3.23 5.86
C PHE A 332 -13.89 3.78 7.04
N THR A 333 -14.30 2.90 7.93
CA THR A 333 -15.13 3.23 9.11
C THR A 333 -14.43 4.09 10.16
N TYR A 334 -13.11 4.29 10.04
CA TYR A 334 -12.33 4.99 11.06
C TYR A 334 -12.54 6.51 11.11
N VAL A 335 -13.10 7.09 10.05
CA VAL A 335 -13.38 8.54 10.02
C VAL A 335 -14.67 8.88 10.76
N GLN A 336 -15.54 7.89 10.94
CA GLN A 336 -16.84 8.09 11.60
C GLN A 336 -16.77 8.17 13.10
N THR A 337 -15.74 7.60 13.68
CA THR A 337 -15.69 7.53 15.11
C THR A 337 -14.96 8.73 15.63
N GLU A 338 -15.70 9.65 16.17
CA GLU A 338 -15.19 10.54 17.20
C GLU A 338 -14.07 11.47 16.74
N PHE A 339 -14.40 12.37 15.84
CA PHE A 339 -13.87 13.70 16.00
C PHE A 339 -14.55 14.30 17.24
N ASP A 340 -14.07 13.85 18.40
CA ASP A 340 -14.27 14.58 19.62
C ASP A 340 -13.53 15.91 19.47
N PRO A 341 -14.22 17.04 19.58
CA PRO A 341 -13.59 18.34 19.41
C PRO A 341 -12.70 18.74 20.58
N TYR A 342 -12.30 17.80 21.48
CA TYR A 342 -11.43 18.07 22.61
C TYR A 342 -10.06 17.43 22.48
#